data_f2c63cf199838378227c7f4509a874de
#
_entry.id   f2c63cf199838378227c7f4509a874de
#
_cell.length_a   1.000
_cell.length_b   1.000
_cell.length_c   1.000
_cell.angle_alpha   90.00
_cell.angle_beta   90.00
_cell.angle_gamma   90.00
#
_symmetry.space_group_name_H-M   'P 1'
#
loop_
_entity.id
_entity.type
_entity.pdbx_description
1 polymer ?
#
loop_
_entity_poly.entity_id
_entity_poly.type
_entity_poly.pdbx_seq_one_letter_code
_entity_poly.pdbx_strand_id
1 'polypeptide(L)'
;DQGVDLAVIAAKASEQAALLRQCGELKVSAVIILSGGYSETQIQGQALQDELLDIARACNIDLVGPRCLGIIRPVNKLNVSSARSPVAHGKVALVTQSGAFCSALLDWADAGGHGFSAVASLGATTDVQLGDVLDYLAQDPHTTSILLYVERITNARRFLSGLRAAARLKPVVVIKSGRNESGERAALAHIHSPLGNDDVFDAAIRRAGAVRVTVVSQLFAAATILSSGARVRGPNLAVITNGGGPGVMAADWAGSVGILLAKLDPETVTALSDVLPGHWSHCDPVDILGDADGQRYRAATEIVLADDNVDGLLVLCTPQGFTDPAACAQATIEGIGSVGKPVLASWMGASLVAEGRQVLANGGVPHFM
;
A
#
# COMPACT_ATOMS: atom_id res chain seq x y z
N ASP A 1 -15.69 25.08 31.19
CA ASP A 1 -14.92 23.81 31.17
C ASP A 1 -15.39 22.99 29.96
N GLN A 2 -14.63 23.03 28.88
CA GLN A 2 -14.84 22.10 27.78
C GLN A 2 -14.11 20.80 28.14
N GLY A 3 -14.80 19.65 28.09
CA GLY A 3 -14.20 18.34 28.29
C GLY A 3 -13.09 18.07 27.26
N VAL A 4 -12.16 17.22 27.60
CA VAL A 4 -11.08 16.73 26.70
C VAL A 4 -11.45 15.33 26.26
N ASP A 5 -11.62 15.12 24.96
CA ASP A 5 -11.99 13.81 24.39
C ASP A 5 -10.76 12.92 24.16
N LEU A 6 -9.61 13.50 23.85
CA LEU A 6 -8.37 12.80 23.52
C LEU A 6 -7.19 13.40 24.26
N ALA A 7 -6.39 12.54 24.90
CA ALA A 7 -5.10 12.91 25.48
C ALA A 7 -3.94 12.16 24.80
N VAL A 8 -2.78 12.81 24.75
CA VAL A 8 -1.53 12.24 24.21
C VAL A 8 -0.48 12.23 25.31
N ILE A 9 0.04 11.06 25.65
CA ILE A 9 1.04 10.88 26.69
C ILE A 9 2.40 10.60 26.04
N ALA A 10 3.37 11.49 26.29
CA ALA A 10 4.76 11.38 25.85
C ALA A 10 5.71 11.48 27.08
N ALA A 11 5.45 10.64 28.08
CA ALA A 11 6.17 10.60 29.35
C ALA A 11 6.94 9.29 29.51
N LYS A 12 7.78 9.17 30.57
CA LYS A 12 8.45 7.92 30.91
C LYS A 12 7.45 6.85 31.32
N ALA A 13 7.74 5.57 31.04
CA ALA A 13 6.85 4.46 31.36
C ALA A 13 6.39 4.44 32.83
N SER A 14 7.27 4.76 33.76
CA SER A 14 6.97 4.83 35.21
C SER A 14 5.95 5.90 35.62
N GLU A 15 5.71 6.90 34.77
CA GLU A 15 4.81 8.03 35.07
C GLU A 15 3.45 7.85 34.39
N GLN A 16 3.36 6.98 33.36
CA GLN A 16 2.20 6.90 32.48
C GLN A 16 0.94 6.36 33.16
N ALA A 17 1.08 5.41 34.10
CA ALA A 17 -0.06 4.89 34.86
C ALA A 17 -0.74 5.97 35.69
N ALA A 18 0.05 6.86 36.31
CA ALA A 18 -0.51 7.99 37.07
C ALA A 18 -1.21 9.00 36.17
N LEU A 19 -0.61 9.32 35.02
CA LEU A 19 -1.20 10.23 34.03
C LEU A 19 -2.50 9.63 33.41
N LEU A 20 -2.52 8.34 33.17
CA LEU A 20 -3.71 7.66 32.63
C LEU A 20 -4.87 7.68 33.65
N ARG A 21 -4.59 7.51 34.95
CA ARG A 21 -5.61 7.68 36.02
C ARG A 21 -6.17 9.10 36.03
N GLN A 22 -5.32 10.11 35.89
CA GLN A 22 -5.76 11.52 35.80
C GLN A 22 -6.66 11.75 34.57
N CYS A 23 -6.33 11.12 33.42
CA CYS A 23 -7.22 11.14 32.25
C CYS A 23 -8.59 10.53 32.58
N GLY A 24 -8.62 9.44 33.35
CA GLY A 24 -9.86 8.81 33.81
C GLY A 24 -10.71 9.71 34.70
N GLU A 25 -10.08 10.43 35.68
CA GLU A 25 -10.75 11.40 36.54
C GLU A 25 -11.36 12.55 35.71
N LEU A 26 -10.70 12.96 34.63
CA LEU A 26 -11.16 14.00 33.72
C LEU A 26 -12.16 13.47 32.65
N LYS A 27 -12.48 12.18 32.69
CA LYS A 27 -13.41 11.50 31.74
C LYS A 27 -12.94 11.61 30.27
N VAL A 28 -11.63 11.55 30.04
CA VAL A 28 -11.06 11.48 28.69
C VAL A 28 -11.45 10.14 28.08
N SER A 29 -12.00 10.16 26.88
CA SER A 29 -12.54 8.96 26.21
C SER A 29 -11.43 8.13 25.51
N ALA A 30 -10.36 8.77 25.04
CA ALA A 30 -9.27 8.11 24.33
C ALA A 30 -7.90 8.65 24.74
N VAL A 31 -6.91 7.76 24.80
CA VAL A 31 -5.53 8.12 25.11
C VAL A 31 -4.57 7.46 24.13
N ILE A 32 -3.61 8.24 23.62
CA ILE A 32 -2.51 7.75 22.80
C ILE A 32 -1.22 7.81 23.59
N ILE A 33 -0.52 6.70 23.77
CA ILE A 33 0.78 6.64 24.43
C ILE A 33 1.88 6.44 23.38
N LEU A 34 2.68 7.48 23.15
CA LEU A 34 3.75 7.46 22.15
C LEU A 34 5.00 6.72 22.64
N SER A 35 5.34 6.90 23.92
CA SER A 35 6.59 6.38 24.49
C SER A 35 6.59 4.86 24.65
N GLY A 36 7.79 4.25 24.59
CA GLY A 36 8.07 2.86 24.90
C GLY A 36 8.50 2.63 26.36
N GLY A 37 9.12 1.48 26.62
CA GLY A 37 9.61 1.09 27.94
C GLY A 37 8.74 0.01 28.61
N TYR A 38 8.08 -0.80 27.80
CA TYR A 38 7.12 -1.83 28.24
C TYR A 38 7.60 -3.24 27.90
N SER A 39 6.77 -4.02 27.23
CA SER A 39 7.04 -5.43 26.91
C SER A 39 8.39 -5.66 26.20
N GLU A 40 8.94 -4.64 25.56
CA GLU A 40 10.28 -4.66 24.98
C GLU A 40 11.40 -4.64 26.04
N THR A 41 11.08 -4.36 27.32
CA THR A 41 12.04 -4.32 28.44
C THR A 41 11.92 -5.48 29.42
N GLN A 42 11.42 -6.63 28.95
CA GLN A 42 11.25 -7.88 29.72
C GLN A 42 10.03 -7.91 30.66
N ILE A 43 10.10 -8.76 31.71
CA ILE A 43 8.97 -9.07 32.62
C ILE A 43 8.41 -7.81 33.30
N GLN A 44 9.26 -6.87 33.70
CA GLN A 44 8.81 -5.63 34.35
C GLN A 44 8.00 -4.76 33.41
N GLY A 45 8.39 -4.70 32.14
CA GLY A 45 7.66 -3.93 31.13
C GLY A 45 6.28 -4.53 30.81
N GLN A 46 6.14 -5.84 30.83
CA GLN A 46 4.83 -6.50 30.65
C GLN A 46 3.88 -6.14 31.80
N ALA A 47 4.34 -6.18 33.03
CA ALA A 47 3.52 -5.80 34.19
C ALA A 47 3.03 -4.35 34.12
N LEU A 48 3.91 -3.43 33.70
CA LEU A 48 3.52 -2.04 33.46
C LEU A 48 2.48 -1.89 32.35
N GLN A 49 2.60 -2.67 31.28
CA GLN A 49 1.64 -2.66 30.17
C GLN A 49 0.28 -3.21 30.61
N ASP A 50 0.26 -4.29 31.41
CA ASP A 50 -0.95 -4.86 31.97
C ASP A 50 -1.64 -3.87 32.92
N GLU A 51 -0.89 -3.15 33.76
CA GLU A 51 -1.41 -2.07 34.61
C GLU A 51 -2.09 -0.97 33.79
N LEU A 52 -1.49 -0.54 32.66
CA LEU A 52 -2.13 0.46 31.80
C LEU A 52 -3.47 -0.04 31.24
N LEU A 53 -3.52 -1.30 30.83
CA LEU A 53 -4.73 -1.90 30.31
C LEU A 53 -5.85 -1.98 31.36
N ASP A 54 -5.49 -2.34 32.58
CA ASP A 54 -6.44 -2.40 33.69
C ASP A 54 -6.99 -1.01 34.05
N ILE A 55 -6.14 0.03 34.07
CA ILE A 55 -6.57 1.41 34.29
C ILE A 55 -7.48 1.88 33.16
N ALA A 56 -7.08 1.66 31.91
CA ALA A 56 -7.87 2.06 30.74
C ALA A 56 -9.27 1.45 30.78
N ARG A 57 -9.37 0.15 31.07
CA ARG A 57 -10.65 -0.56 31.23
C ARG A 57 -11.49 -0.05 32.38
N ALA A 58 -10.86 0.16 33.54
CA ALA A 58 -11.56 0.68 34.72
C ALA A 58 -12.13 2.09 34.52
N CYS A 59 -11.46 2.90 33.70
CA CYS A 59 -11.85 4.27 33.38
C CYS A 59 -12.66 4.39 32.07
N ASN A 60 -12.89 3.29 31.37
CA ASN A 60 -13.54 3.26 30.03
C ASN A 60 -12.83 4.16 29.02
N ILE A 61 -11.49 4.03 28.93
CA ILE A 61 -10.63 4.77 28.01
C ILE A 61 -10.19 3.82 26.89
N ASP A 62 -10.36 4.23 25.64
CA ASP A 62 -9.75 3.57 24.49
C ASP A 62 -8.26 3.90 24.45
N LEU A 63 -7.39 2.88 24.55
CA LEU A 63 -5.94 3.07 24.64
C LEU A 63 -5.22 2.64 23.35
N VAL A 64 -4.55 3.60 22.70
CA VAL A 64 -3.67 3.37 21.54
C VAL A 64 -2.21 3.36 21.97
N GLY A 65 -1.47 2.35 21.56
CA GLY A 65 -0.07 2.17 21.93
C GLY A 65 0.09 1.15 23.06
N PRO A 66 1.08 1.29 23.91
CA PRO A 66 2.24 2.21 23.86
C PRO A 66 3.23 1.93 22.71
N ARG A 67 4.32 2.71 22.63
CA ARG A 67 5.36 2.58 21.61
C ARG A 67 4.80 2.73 20.18
N CYS A 68 3.95 3.71 19.98
CA CYS A 68 3.36 4.01 18.67
C CYS A 68 3.87 5.35 18.12
N LEU A 69 3.78 5.54 16.81
CA LEU A 69 4.00 6.85 16.20
C LEU A 69 2.81 7.78 16.47
N GLY A 70 1.61 7.23 16.59
CA GLY A 70 0.38 7.97 16.79
C GLY A 70 -0.61 7.81 15.62
N ILE A 71 -1.57 8.72 15.55
CA ILE A 71 -2.65 8.73 14.58
C ILE A 71 -2.66 10.04 13.78
N ILE A 72 -2.81 9.93 12.46
CA ILE A 72 -2.97 11.07 11.56
C ILE A 72 -4.24 10.87 10.73
N ARG A 73 -5.09 11.89 10.69
CA ARG A 73 -6.33 11.90 9.92
C ARG A 73 -6.42 13.21 9.13
N PRO A 74 -5.85 13.26 7.90
CA PRO A 74 -5.72 14.52 7.16
C PRO A 74 -7.08 15.18 6.82
N VAL A 75 -8.11 14.39 6.54
CA VAL A 75 -9.46 14.92 6.27
C VAL A 75 -10.02 15.73 7.44
N ASN A 76 -9.67 15.38 8.67
CA ASN A 76 -10.08 16.09 9.89
C ASN A 76 -9.03 17.11 10.33
N LYS A 77 -7.92 17.29 9.59
CA LYS A 77 -6.75 18.08 9.97
C LYS A 77 -6.16 17.62 11.32
N LEU A 78 -6.32 16.35 11.66
CA LEU A 78 -5.83 15.77 12.91
C LEU A 78 -4.44 15.14 12.66
N ASN A 79 -3.45 15.59 13.45
CA ASN A 79 -2.15 14.95 13.55
C ASN A 79 -1.75 14.86 15.02
N VAL A 80 -1.95 13.69 15.61
CA VAL A 80 -1.54 13.33 16.97
C VAL A 80 -0.46 12.27 16.88
N SER A 81 0.69 12.67 16.35
CA SER A 81 1.81 11.77 16.10
C SER A 81 3.17 12.45 16.32
N SER A 82 4.21 11.63 16.39
CA SER A 82 5.61 12.06 16.35
C SER A 82 6.20 12.04 14.93
N ALA A 83 5.38 11.97 13.89
CA ALA A 83 5.83 12.02 12.51
C ALA A 83 6.45 13.38 12.16
N ARG A 84 7.55 13.35 11.38
CA ARG A 84 8.23 14.56 10.89
C ARG A 84 7.71 15.00 9.53
N SER A 85 7.39 14.02 8.66
CA SER A 85 6.91 14.29 7.30
C SER A 85 5.45 14.75 7.35
N PRO A 86 5.09 15.75 6.55
CA PRO A 86 3.69 16.10 6.35
C PRO A 86 2.95 14.93 5.71
N VAL A 87 1.65 14.84 5.96
CA VAL A 87 0.80 13.78 5.38
C VAL A 87 -0.31 14.44 4.58
N ALA A 88 -0.18 14.37 3.27
CA ALA A 88 -1.18 14.89 2.35
C ALA A 88 -2.49 14.07 2.45
N HIS A 89 -3.61 14.71 2.11
CA HIS A 89 -4.89 14.01 2.01
C HIS A 89 -4.89 13.07 0.80
N GLY A 90 -5.33 11.83 1.03
CA GLY A 90 -5.49 10.80 0.01
C GLY A 90 -6.59 9.81 0.36
N LYS A 91 -6.62 8.68 -0.31
CA LYS A 91 -7.68 7.66 -0.18
C LYS A 91 -7.19 6.33 0.38
N VAL A 92 -5.90 6.17 0.58
CA VAL A 92 -5.27 4.95 1.11
C VAL A 92 -5.10 5.11 2.62
N ALA A 93 -5.51 4.14 3.41
CA ALA A 93 -5.18 4.08 4.83
C ALA A 93 -3.93 3.25 5.08
N LEU A 94 -3.07 3.70 6.01
CA LEU A 94 -1.93 2.94 6.51
C LEU A 94 -2.18 2.54 7.95
N VAL A 95 -2.11 1.24 8.24
CA VAL A 95 -2.16 0.69 9.59
C VAL A 95 -0.88 -0.08 9.87
N THR A 96 -0.19 0.23 10.94
CA THR A 96 1.12 -0.38 11.24
C THR A 96 1.34 -0.58 12.73
N GLN A 97 2.06 -1.64 13.08
CA GLN A 97 2.56 -1.85 14.44
C GLN A 97 3.98 -1.26 14.64
N SER A 98 4.68 -0.90 13.55
CA SER A 98 6.03 -0.34 13.62
C SER A 98 6.02 1.18 13.37
N GLY A 99 6.44 1.95 14.37
CA GLY A 99 6.62 3.40 14.23
C GLY A 99 7.73 3.76 13.23
N ALA A 100 8.85 3.03 13.25
CA ALA A 100 9.97 3.25 12.34
C ALA A 100 9.58 2.98 10.87
N PHE A 101 8.88 1.87 10.63
CA PHE A 101 8.37 1.55 9.29
C PHE A 101 7.33 2.56 8.82
N CYS A 102 6.47 3.04 9.73
CA CYS A 102 5.53 4.10 9.44
C CYS A 102 6.25 5.38 8.98
N SER A 103 7.26 5.83 9.72
CA SER A 103 8.05 7.03 9.35
C SER A 103 8.69 6.90 7.97
N ALA A 104 9.29 5.75 7.66
CA ALA A 104 9.92 5.52 6.35
C ALA A 104 8.89 5.54 5.20
N LEU A 105 7.68 4.99 5.43
CA LEU A 105 6.63 4.98 4.41
C LEU A 105 6.01 6.37 4.22
N LEU A 106 5.90 7.16 5.28
CA LEU A 106 5.44 8.55 5.19
C LEU A 106 6.43 9.43 4.42
N ASP A 107 7.73 9.28 4.66
CA ASP A 107 8.78 10.01 3.95
C ASP A 107 8.79 9.65 2.45
N TRP A 108 8.70 8.36 2.14
CA TRP A 108 8.57 7.90 0.76
C TRP A 108 7.31 8.46 0.07
N ALA A 109 6.18 8.47 0.78
CA ALA A 109 4.92 8.95 0.24
C ALA A 109 4.92 10.46 -0.03
N ASP A 110 5.53 11.24 0.85
CA ASP A 110 5.70 12.68 0.68
C ASP A 110 6.54 12.99 -0.57
N ALA A 111 7.69 12.30 -0.72
CA ALA A 111 8.55 12.43 -1.91
C ALA A 111 7.83 12.03 -3.22
N GLY A 112 6.91 11.07 -3.17
CA GLY A 112 6.12 10.59 -4.31
C GLY A 112 4.80 11.32 -4.54
N GLY A 113 4.44 12.31 -3.70
CA GLY A 113 3.15 13.01 -3.78
C GLY A 113 1.94 12.13 -3.39
N HIS A 114 2.16 11.03 -2.66
CA HIS A 114 1.11 10.13 -2.23
C HIS A 114 0.49 10.59 -0.90
N GLY A 115 -0.83 10.72 -0.87
CA GLY A 115 -1.56 11.07 0.34
C GLY A 115 -2.24 9.87 1.01
N PHE A 116 -2.64 10.08 2.28
CA PHE A 116 -3.37 9.08 3.05
C PHE A 116 -4.74 9.60 3.51
N SER A 117 -5.70 8.69 3.64
CA SER A 117 -6.98 8.96 4.29
C SER A 117 -6.83 8.90 5.82
N ALA A 118 -6.04 7.95 6.29
CA ALA A 118 -5.70 7.75 7.68
C ALA A 118 -4.33 7.08 7.82
N VAL A 119 -3.61 7.42 8.88
CA VAL A 119 -2.41 6.70 9.32
C VAL A 119 -2.62 6.33 10.78
N ALA A 120 -2.57 5.04 11.10
CA ALA A 120 -2.68 4.53 12.44
C ALA A 120 -1.45 3.66 12.78
N SER A 121 -0.54 4.20 13.57
CA SER A 121 0.56 3.43 14.16
C SER A 121 0.15 2.99 15.55
N LEU A 122 -0.01 1.68 15.75
CA LEU A 122 -0.62 1.11 16.96
C LEU A 122 0.39 0.62 17.99
N GLY A 123 1.66 0.47 17.60
CA GLY A 123 2.71 -0.01 18.50
C GLY A 123 2.40 -1.37 19.12
N ALA A 124 2.38 -1.45 20.44
CA ALA A 124 2.19 -2.72 21.17
C ALA A 124 0.79 -3.32 21.05
N THR A 125 -0.19 -2.59 20.55
CA THR A 125 -1.60 -3.05 20.40
C THR A 125 -2.17 -3.63 21.69
N THR A 126 -2.01 -2.89 22.79
CA THR A 126 -2.39 -3.35 24.14
C THR A 126 -3.90 -3.47 24.30
N ASP A 127 -4.63 -2.42 23.88
CA ASP A 127 -6.10 -2.36 23.96
C ASP A 127 -6.70 -2.25 22.56
N VAL A 128 -6.56 -1.11 21.87
CA VAL A 128 -6.96 -0.95 20.48
C VAL A 128 -6.05 -1.80 19.59
N GLN A 129 -6.65 -2.74 18.84
CA GLN A 129 -5.95 -3.73 18.05
C GLN A 129 -6.18 -3.50 16.55
N LEU A 130 -5.41 -4.22 15.71
CA LEU A 130 -5.53 -4.18 14.25
C LEU A 130 -6.95 -4.44 13.78
N GLY A 131 -7.68 -5.37 14.41
CA GLY A 131 -9.04 -5.73 14.04
C GLY A 131 -10.01 -4.55 14.20
N ASP A 132 -9.86 -3.75 15.25
CA ASP A 132 -10.73 -2.61 15.54
C ASP A 132 -10.56 -1.50 14.51
N VAL A 133 -9.30 -1.22 14.17
CA VAL A 133 -8.98 -0.22 13.15
C VAL A 133 -9.44 -0.68 11.78
N LEU A 134 -9.33 -1.98 11.46
CA LEU A 134 -9.84 -2.55 10.21
C LEU A 134 -11.37 -2.44 10.12
N ASP A 135 -12.10 -2.72 11.20
CA ASP A 135 -13.56 -2.56 11.25
C ASP A 135 -13.98 -1.10 11.04
N TYR A 136 -13.27 -0.14 11.66
CA TYR A 136 -13.48 1.28 11.45
C TYR A 136 -13.22 1.68 9.99
N LEU A 137 -12.06 1.30 9.44
CA LEU A 137 -11.66 1.66 8.08
C LEU A 137 -12.52 0.98 7.00
N ALA A 138 -13.10 -0.19 7.29
CA ALA A 138 -14.05 -0.85 6.40
C ALA A 138 -15.23 0.05 6.04
N GLN A 139 -15.72 0.83 7.01
CA GLN A 139 -16.88 1.70 6.86
C GLN A 139 -16.52 3.16 6.55
N ASP A 140 -15.25 3.55 6.66
CA ASP A 140 -14.81 4.91 6.42
C ASP A 140 -14.97 5.33 4.95
N PRO A 141 -15.81 6.34 4.62
CA PRO A 141 -16.05 6.76 3.24
C PRO A 141 -14.83 7.43 2.58
N HIS A 142 -13.87 7.92 3.37
CA HIS A 142 -12.66 8.56 2.86
C HIS A 142 -11.55 7.56 2.53
N THR A 143 -11.68 6.30 2.95
CA THR A 143 -10.72 5.24 2.70
C THR A 143 -11.21 4.32 1.58
N THR A 144 -10.45 4.16 0.52
CA THR A 144 -10.75 3.23 -0.59
C THR A 144 -9.93 1.96 -0.56
N SER A 145 -8.82 1.94 0.17
CA SER A 145 -7.91 0.80 0.28
C SER A 145 -7.05 0.90 1.55
N ILE A 146 -6.52 -0.22 2.01
CA ILE A 146 -5.80 -0.32 3.28
C ILE A 146 -4.46 -1.02 3.06
N LEU A 147 -3.37 -0.40 3.54
CA LEU A 147 -2.05 -1.00 3.67
C LEU A 147 -1.85 -1.39 5.13
N LEU A 148 -1.45 -2.63 5.36
CA LEU A 148 -1.31 -3.18 6.69
C LEU A 148 0.09 -3.78 6.90
N TYR A 149 0.82 -3.28 7.90
CA TYR A 149 2.07 -3.88 8.37
C TYR A 149 1.83 -4.57 9.70
N VAL A 150 2.13 -5.87 9.75
CA VAL A 150 1.87 -6.73 10.90
C VAL A 150 3.18 -7.28 11.46
N GLU A 151 3.38 -7.12 12.76
CA GLU A 151 4.42 -7.80 13.53
C GLU A 151 3.83 -8.98 14.30
N ARG A 152 2.75 -8.75 15.05
CA ARG A 152 2.14 -9.73 15.95
C ARG A 152 0.62 -9.61 15.95
N ILE A 153 -0.05 -10.75 16.06
CA ILE A 153 -1.51 -10.82 16.27
C ILE A 153 -1.76 -11.42 17.66
N THR A 154 -2.32 -10.62 18.55
CA THR A 154 -2.68 -11.04 19.92
C THR A 154 -4.05 -11.71 19.99
N ASN A 155 -5.00 -11.23 19.19
CA ASN A 155 -6.35 -11.79 19.09
C ASN A 155 -6.66 -12.16 17.63
N ALA A 156 -6.39 -13.39 17.26
CA ALA A 156 -6.58 -13.90 15.89
C ALA A 156 -8.05 -13.83 15.43
N ARG A 157 -9.01 -14.07 16.31
CA ARG A 157 -10.44 -14.03 15.98
C ARG A 157 -10.88 -12.61 15.61
N ARG A 158 -10.54 -11.63 16.44
CA ARG A 158 -10.88 -10.20 16.22
C ARG A 158 -10.20 -9.67 14.96
N PHE A 159 -8.90 -9.99 14.81
CA PHE A 159 -8.14 -9.61 13.61
C PHE A 159 -8.77 -10.17 12.33
N LEU A 160 -9.07 -11.47 12.26
CA LEU A 160 -9.64 -12.11 11.08
C LEU A 160 -11.07 -11.62 10.79
N SER A 161 -11.84 -11.30 11.82
CA SER A 161 -13.18 -10.70 11.64
C SER A 161 -13.08 -9.34 10.96
N GLY A 162 -12.29 -8.42 11.51
CA GLY A 162 -12.07 -7.09 10.95
C GLY A 162 -11.42 -7.14 9.55
N LEU A 163 -10.42 -8.03 9.35
CA LEU A 163 -9.79 -8.20 8.06
C LEU A 163 -10.78 -8.65 6.98
N ARG A 164 -11.65 -9.62 7.29
CA ARG A 164 -12.68 -10.08 6.35
C ARG A 164 -13.73 -8.99 6.06
N ALA A 165 -14.14 -8.24 7.06
CA ALA A 165 -15.06 -7.13 6.88
C ALA A 165 -14.45 -6.07 5.95
N ALA A 166 -13.19 -5.69 6.20
CA ALA A 166 -12.49 -4.73 5.37
C ALA A 166 -12.24 -5.25 3.95
N ALA A 167 -11.73 -6.47 3.78
CA ALA A 167 -11.36 -7.03 2.49
C ALA A 167 -12.57 -7.28 1.54
N ARG A 168 -13.77 -7.41 2.09
CA ARG A 168 -15.01 -7.51 1.28
C ARG A 168 -15.40 -6.18 0.64
N LEU A 169 -15.02 -5.07 1.24
CA LEU A 169 -15.43 -3.74 0.83
C LEU A 169 -14.31 -2.98 0.11
N LYS A 170 -13.06 -3.26 0.46
CA LYS A 170 -11.89 -2.50 0.02
C LYS A 170 -10.69 -3.42 -0.18
N PRO A 171 -9.81 -3.17 -1.14
CA PRO A 171 -8.53 -3.87 -1.20
C PRO A 171 -7.73 -3.67 0.08
N VAL A 172 -7.24 -4.77 0.64
CA VAL A 172 -6.34 -4.78 1.79
C VAL A 172 -5.04 -5.47 1.38
N VAL A 173 -3.92 -4.76 1.48
CA VAL A 173 -2.59 -5.30 1.20
C VAL A 173 -1.81 -5.44 2.49
N VAL A 174 -1.28 -6.63 2.74
CA VAL A 174 -0.68 -6.99 4.01
C VAL A 174 0.78 -7.39 3.82
N ILE A 175 1.67 -6.80 4.61
CA ILE A 175 3.04 -7.27 4.78
C ILE A 175 3.25 -7.70 6.24
N LYS A 176 3.99 -8.80 6.45
CA LYS A 176 4.30 -9.32 7.79
C LYS A 176 5.80 -9.47 7.97
N SER A 177 6.32 -9.03 9.12
CA SER A 177 7.69 -9.33 9.57
C SER A 177 7.77 -10.71 10.24
N GLY A 178 8.99 -11.26 10.36
CA GLY A 178 9.25 -12.53 11.07
C GLY A 178 8.63 -13.74 10.38
N ARG A 179 8.94 -13.95 9.10
CA ARG A 179 8.34 -14.99 8.25
C ARG A 179 9.09 -16.31 8.28
N ASN A 180 10.33 -16.29 8.64
CA ASN A 180 11.23 -17.45 8.70
C ASN A 180 11.93 -17.50 10.05
N GLU A 181 12.61 -18.60 10.33
CA GLU A 181 13.28 -18.84 11.61
C GLU A 181 14.24 -17.72 12.03
N SER A 182 14.99 -17.15 11.09
CA SER A 182 15.89 -16.02 11.40
C SER A 182 15.12 -14.74 11.74
N GLY A 183 14.04 -14.47 11.01
CA GLY A 183 13.12 -13.37 11.28
C GLY A 183 12.38 -13.54 12.60
N GLU A 184 11.95 -14.76 12.94
CA GLU A 184 11.31 -15.07 14.23
C GLU A 184 12.25 -14.84 15.40
N ARG A 185 13.51 -15.29 15.31
CA ARG A 185 14.54 -15.02 16.33
C ARG A 185 14.79 -13.53 16.52
N ALA A 186 14.90 -12.78 15.41
CA ALA A 186 15.06 -11.34 15.47
C ALA A 186 13.85 -10.63 16.10
N ALA A 187 12.66 -11.05 15.73
CA ALA A 187 11.42 -10.49 16.29
C ALA A 187 11.25 -10.85 17.77
N LEU A 188 11.60 -12.09 18.17
CA LEU A 188 11.59 -12.48 19.57
C LEU A 188 12.52 -11.60 20.41
N ALA A 189 13.69 -11.25 19.89
CA ALA A 189 14.61 -10.31 20.54
C ALA A 189 14.08 -8.87 20.60
N HIS A 190 13.24 -8.47 19.65
CA HIS A 190 12.70 -7.11 19.53
C HIS A 190 11.40 -6.90 20.30
N ILE A 191 10.45 -7.84 20.20
CA ILE A 191 9.11 -7.71 20.78
C ILE A 191 8.84 -8.72 21.92
N HIS A 192 9.81 -9.57 22.23
CA HIS A 192 9.79 -10.58 23.31
C HIS A 192 8.52 -11.48 23.29
N SER A 193 8.01 -11.77 22.10
CA SER A 193 6.79 -12.56 21.92
C SER A 193 6.86 -13.42 20.65
N PRO A 194 6.37 -14.67 20.69
CA PRO A 194 6.30 -15.52 19.50
C PRO A 194 5.35 -14.94 18.46
N LEU A 195 5.71 -15.11 17.18
CA LEU A 195 4.98 -14.51 16.04
C LEU A 195 3.90 -15.41 15.44
N GLY A 196 3.91 -16.70 15.79
CA GLY A 196 3.05 -17.70 15.17
C GLY A 196 3.56 -18.18 13.80
N ASN A 197 2.97 -19.25 13.30
CA ASN A 197 3.35 -19.91 12.05
C ASN A 197 2.98 -19.05 10.83
N ASP A 198 3.93 -18.85 9.92
CA ASP A 198 3.77 -17.98 8.74
C ASP A 198 2.85 -18.59 7.67
N ASP A 199 2.84 -19.93 7.51
CA ASP A 199 1.94 -20.60 6.56
C ASP A 199 0.48 -20.48 6.98
N VAL A 200 0.23 -20.57 8.30
CA VAL A 200 -1.10 -20.35 8.88
C VAL A 200 -1.54 -18.91 8.67
N PHE A 201 -0.64 -17.96 8.86
CA PHE A 201 -0.91 -16.55 8.58
C PHE A 201 -1.24 -16.34 7.10
N ASP A 202 -0.43 -16.87 6.18
CA ASP A 202 -0.66 -16.75 4.74
C ASP A 202 -2.01 -17.31 4.31
N ALA A 203 -2.33 -18.52 4.75
CA ALA A 203 -3.63 -19.15 4.50
C ALA A 203 -4.80 -18.29 5.03
N ALA A 204 -4.64 -17.71 6.22
CA ALA A 204 -5.64 -16.85 6.84
C ALA A 204 -5.87 -15.55 6.07
N ILE A 205 -4.80 -14.89 5.61
CA ILE A 205 -4.86 -13.65 4.79
C ILE A 205 -5.57 -13.92 3.45
N ARG A 206 -5.17 -14.97 2.73
CA ARG A 206 -5.82 -15.37 1.47
C ARG A 206 -7.29 -15.69 1.66
N ARG A 207 -7.63 -16.46 2.69
CA ARG A 207 -9.02 -16.81 3.02
C ARG A 207 -9.87 -15.60 3.41
N ALA A 208 -9.25 -14.56 3.95
CA ALA A 208 -9.92 -13.30 4.26
C ALA A 208 -10.19 -12.45 3.02
N GLY A 209 -9.55 -12.74 1.87
CA GLY A 209 -9.64 -11.96 0.64
C GLY A 209 -8.66 -10.79 0.59
N ALA A 210 -7.67 -10.75 1.46
CA ALA A 210 -6.60 -9.76 1.44
C ALA A 210 -5.40 -10.24 0.60
N VAL A 211 -4.63 -9.31 0.06
CA VAL A 211 -3.43 -9.58 -0.73
C VAL A 211 -2.21 -9.53 0.18
N ARG A 212 -1.41 -10.59 0.18
CA ARG A 212 -0.15 -10.61 0.90
C ARG A 212 1.01 -10.25 -0.01
N VAL A 213 1.85 -9.31 0.43
CA VAL A 213 3.13 -8.99 -0.18
C VAL A 213 4.27 -9.41 0.73
N THR A 214 5.44 -9.65 0.14
CA THR A 214 6.59 -10.24 0.87
C THR A 214 7.80 -9.33 0.99
N VAL A 215 7.84 -8.27 0.19
CA VAL A 215 8.90 -7.26 0.20
C VAL A 215 8.31 -5.86 0.22
N VAL A 216 9.04 -4.93 0.78
CA VAL A 216 8.59 -3.55 1.00
C VAL A 216 8.29 -2.82 -0.32
N SER A 217 9.07 -3.09 -1.37
CA SER A 217 8.84 -2.51 -2.71
C SER A 217 7.48 -2.88 -3.29
N GLN A 218 6.99 -4.10 -3.04
CA GLN A 218 5.64 -4.50 -3.45
C GLN A 218 4.55 -3.73 -2.68
N LEU A 219 4.79 -3.42 -1.39
CA LEU A 219 3.86 -2.59 -0.62
C LEU A 219 3.80 -1.16 -1.17
N PHE A 220 4.95 -0.58 -1.54
CA PHE A 220 5.03 0.73 -2.18
C PHE A 220 4.34 0.73 -3.55
N ALA A 221 4.60 -0.29 -4.37
CA ALA A 221 3.91 -0.45 -5.65
C ALA A 221 2.39 -0.55 -5.48
N ALA A 222 1.94 -1.34 -4.50
CA ALA A 222 0.52 -1.43 -4.17
C ALA A 222 -0.05 -0.06 -3.72
N ALA A 223 0.69 0.69 -2.90
CA ALA A 223 0.29 2.04 -2.48
C ALA A 223 0.11 2.97 -3.69
N THR A 224 1.05 2.96 -4.64
CA THR A 224 0.99 3.75 -5.87
C THR A 224 -0.25 3.40 -6.70
N ILE A 225 -0.48 2.11 -6.97
CA ILE A 225 -1.65 1.65 -7.75
C ILE A 225 -2.96 2.01 -7.04
N LEU A 226 -3.05 1.73 -5.74
CA LEU A 226 -4.28 1.94 -4.99
C LEU A 226 -4.61 3.43 -4.80
N SER A 227 -3.60 4.30 -4.72
CA SER A 227 -3.80 5.75 -4.63
C SER A 227 -4.34 6.36 -5.92
N SER A 228 -4.01 5.78 -7.09
CA SER A 228 -4.56 6.22 -8.38
C SER A 228 -6.04 5.92 -8.56
N GLY A 229 -6.60 5.01 -7.76
CA GLY A 229 -7.97 4.55 -7.91
C GLY A 229 -8.18 3.55 -9.05
N ALA A 230 -7.12 3.09 -9.69
CA ALA A 230 -7.18 2.08 -10.74
C ALA A 230 -7.91 0.80 -10.28
N ARG A 231 -8.84 0.30 -11.08
CA ARG A 231 -9.63 -0.91 -10.81
C ARG A 231 -9.65 -1.78 -12.05
N VAL A 232 -9.06 -2.95 -11.98
CA VAL A 232 -9.11 -3.96 -13.03
C VAL A 232 -10.44 -4.72 -12.92
N ARG A 233 -11.12 -4.99 -14.03
CA ARG A 233 -12.43 -5.65 -14.07
C ARG A 233 -12.36 -7.13 -14.42
N GLY A 234 -11.24 -7.59 -14.92
CA GLY A 234 -11.00 -8.98 -15.32
C GLY A 234 -9.51 -9.35 -15.30
N PRO A 235 -9.16 -10.57 -15.67
CA PRO A 235 -7.80 -11.10 -15.58
C PRO A 235 -6.89 -10.80 -16.76
N ASN A 236 -7.39 -10.20 -17.85
CA ASN A 236 -6.69 -10.09 -19.11
C ASN A 236 -5.85 -8.82 -19.17
N LEU A 237 -4.55 -8.97 -19.14
CA LEU A 237 -3.57 -7.89 -19.24
C LEU A 237 -3.02 -7.81 -20.65
N ALA A 238 -3.09 -6.63 -21.28
CA ALA A 238 -2.29 -6.36 -22.47
C ALA A 238 -0.97 -5.69 -22.08
N VAL A 239 0.07 -5.93 -22.85
CA VAL A 239 1.41 -5.35 -22.65
C VAL A 239 1.87 -4.70 -23.93
N ILE A 240 2.22 -3.40 -23.87
CA ILE A 240 2.90 -2.70 -24.96
C ILE A 240 4.36 -2.50 -24.55
N THR A 241 5.30 -2.75 -25.45
CA THR A 241 6.73 -2.62 -25.19
C THR A 241 7.49 -2.15 -26.42
N ASN A 242 8.52 -1.31 -26.22
CA ASN A 242 9.50 -1.04 -27.28
C ASN A 242 10.74 -1.95 -27.22
N GLY A 243 10.67 -3.04 -26.45
CA GLY A 243 11.76 -3.99 -26.30
C GLY A 243 11.24 -5.40 -26.04
N GLY A 244 11.53 -6.35 -26.91
CA GLY A 244 11.03 -7.72 -26.83
C GLY A 244 11.41 -8.42 -25.51
N GLY A 245 12.64 -8.25 -25.01
CA GLY A 245 13.09 -8.85 -23.75
C GLY A 245 12.23 -8.47 -22.55
N PRO A 246 12.01 -7.18 -22.25
CA PRO A 246 11.08 -6.73 -21.22
C PRO A 246 9.65 -7.23 -21.41
N GLY A 247 9.17 -7.31 -22.63
CA GLY A 247 7.84 -7.87 -22.94
C GLY A 247 7.74 -9.35 -22.53
N VAL A 248 8.74 -10.16 -22.87
CA VAL A 248 8.80 -11.57 -22.45
C VAL A 248 8.86 -11.70 -20.92
N MET A 249 9.68 -10.90 -20.27
CA MET A 249 9.76 -10.91 -18.79
C MET A 249 8.42 -10.55 -18.14
N ALA A 250 7.70 -9.58 -18.69
CA ALA A 250 6.37 -9.22 -18.20
C ALA A 250 5.36 -10.36 -18.38
N ALA A 251 5.41 -11.06 -19.53
CA ALA A 251 4.58 -12.23 -19.80
C ALA A 251 4.86 -13.38 -18.83
N ASP A 252 6.14 -13.72 -18.61
CA ASP A 252 6.56 -14.76 -17.67
C ASP A 252 6.08 -14.46 -16.24
N TRP A 253 6.23 -13.21 -15.83
CA TRP A 253 5.79 -12.80 -14.48
C TRP A 253 4.26 -12.81 -14.36
N ALA A 254 3.53 -12.32 -15.35
CA ALA A 254 2.08 -12.37 -15.38
C ALA A 254 1.57 -13.81 -15.22
N GLY A 255 2.13 -14.76 -15.99
CA GLY A 255 1.80 -16.17 -15.88
C GLY A 255 2.08 -16.76 -14.49
N SER A 256 3.21 -16.37 -13.86
CA SER A 256 3.61 -16.85 -12.54
C SER A 256 2.66 -16.42 -11.41
N VAL A 257 1.96 -15.30 -11.58
CA VAL A 257 0.98 -14.77 -10.60
C VAL A 257 -0.48 -15.00 -11.01
N GLY A 258 -0.71 -15.77 -12.09
CA GLY A 258 -2.05 -16.13 -12.55
C GLY A 258 -2.80 -15.03 -13.32
N ILE A 259 -2.07 -14.02 -13.83
CA ILE A 259 -2.61 -13.01 -14.75
C ILE A 259 -2.50 -13.58 -16.18
N LEU A 260 -3.56 -13.44 -16.95
CA LEU A 260 -3.60 -13.89 -18.34
C LEU A 260 -3.18 -12.73 -19.26
N LEU A 261 -2.37 -13.04 -20.27
CA LEU A 261 -2.18 -12.10 -21.37
C LEU A 261 -3.46 -12.03 -22.22
N ALA A 262 -3.80 -10.83 -22.66
CA ALA A 262 -4.99 -10.61 -23.47
C ALA A 262 -4.88 -11.31 -24.82
N LYS A 263 -5.93 -12.00 -25.23
CA LYS A 263 -6.05 -12.46 -26.60
C LYS A 263 -6.72 -11.35 -27.40
N LEU A 264 -5.90 -10.58 -28.12
CA LEU A 264 -6.38 -9.47 -28.93
C LEU A 264 -7.35 -9.94 -30.01
N ASP A 265 -8.39 -9.15 -30.25
CA ASP A 265 -9.33 -9.41 -31.34
C ASP A 265 -8.65 -9.27 -32.71
N PRO A 266 -9.09 -10.03 -33.74
CA PRO A 266 -8.53 -9.92 -35.12
C PRO A 266 -8.60 -8.49 -35.68
N GLU A 267 -9.62 -7.74 -35.33
CA GLU A 267 -9.79 -6.33 -35.74
C GLU A 267 -8.71 -5.45 -35.09
N THR A 268 -8.39 -5.67 -33.81
CA THR A 268 -7.31 -5.00 -33.07
C THR A 268 -5.94 -5.32 -33.70
N VAL A 269 -5.69 -6.61 -34.02
CA VAL A 269 -4.46 -7.03 -34.71
C VAL A 269 -4.32 -6.38 -36.09
N THR A 270 -5.40 -6.24 -36.82
CA THR A 270 -5.42 -5.55 -38.11
C THR A 270 -5.12 -4.07 -37.97
N ALA A 271 -5.82 -3.39 -37.05
CA ALA A 271 -5.60 -1.97 -36.78
C ALA A 271 -4.15 -1.66 -36.30
N LEU A 272 -3.58 -2.53 -35.46
CA LEU A 272 -2.17 -2.45 -35.06
C LEU A 272 -1.23 -2.64 -36.26
N SER A 273 -1.53 -3.58 -37.17
CA SER A 273 -0.72 -3.82 -38.35
C SER A 273 -0.73 -2.67 -39.36
N ASP A 274 -1.78 -1.85 -39.37
CA ASP A 274 -1.86 -0.66 -40.22
C ASP A 274 -0.98 0.50 -39.71
N VAL A 275 -0.65 0.52 -38.41
CA VAL A 275 0.12 1.62 -37.78
C VAL A 275 1.51 1.21 -37.33
N LEU A 276 1.76 -0.10 -37.17
CA LEU A 276 3.07 -0.63 -36.73
C LEU A 276 3.88 -1.16 -37.91
N PRO A 277 5.22 -1.17 -37.80
CA PRO A 277 6.06 -1.82 -38.84
C PRO A 277 5.72 -3.29 -39.01
N GLY A 278 5.78 -3.80 -40.22
CA GLY A 278 5.30 -5.16 -40.59
C GLY A 278 5.95 -6.33 -39.86
N HIS A 279 6.98 -6.09 -39.05
CA HIS A 279 7.66 -7.11 -38.24
C HIS A 279 7.40 -6.96 -36.72
N TRP A 280 6.33 -6.26 -36.34
CA TRP A 280 5.86 -6.25 -34.95
C TRP A 280 5.37 -7.64 -34.51
N SER A 281 5.13 -7.88 -33.23
CA SER A 281 4.87 -9.23 -32.67
C SER A 281 3.57 -9.92 -33.18
N HIS A 282 2.62 -9.18 -33.72
CA HIS A 282 1.28 -9.67 -34.14
C HIS A 282 0.48 -10.40 -33.03
N CYS A 283 0.85 -10.18 -31.78
CA CYS A 283 0.20 -10.74 -30.59
C CYS A 283 0.56 -9.92 -29.35
N ASP A 284 -0.04 -10.22 -28.21
CA ASP A 284 0.36 -9.70 -26.90
C ASP A 284 1.52 -10.56 -26.33
N PRO A 285 2.61 -9.97 -25.85
CA PRO A 285 2.95 -8.54 -25.79
C PRO A 285 3.07 -7.85 -27.17
N VAL A 286 2.48 -6.67 -27.28
CA VAL A 286 2.56 -5.83 -28.48
C VAL A 286 3.94 -5.17 -28.52
N ASP A 287 4.88 -5.76 -29.26
CA ASP A 287 6.23 -5.20 -29.44
C ASP A 287 6.19 -4.14 -30.55
N ILE A 288 6.22 -2.88 -30.16
CA ILE A 288 6.20 -1.74 -31.06
C ILE A 288 7.59 -1.35 -31.58
N LEU A 289 8.60 -2.13 -31.27
CA LEU A 289 10.01 -2.08 -31.71
C LEU A 289 10.83 -0.94 -31.09
N GLY A 290 12.16 -1.12 -31.08
CA GLY A 290 13.11 -0.27 -30.40
C GLY A 290 13.28 1.16 -30.94
N ASP A 291 12.81 1.40 -32.15
CA ASP A 291 12.77 2.72 -32.78
C ASP A 291 11.43 3.46 -32.58
N ALA A 292 10.56 2.93 -31.71
CA ALA A 292 9.25 3.52 -31.47
C ALA A 292 9.35 4.94 -30.93
N ASP A 293 8.63 5.85 -31.59
CA ASP A 293 8.42 7.22 -31.18
C ASP A 293 7.11 7.41 -30.38
N GLY A 294 6.81 8.62 -29.96
CA GLY A 294 5.58 8.94 -29.23
C GLY A 294 4.31 8.63 -30.04
N GLN A 295 4.31 8.84 -31.36
CA GLN A 295 3.12 8.56 -32.19
C GLN A 295 2.76 7.07 -32.17
N ARG A 296 3.78 6.20 -32.23
CA ARG A 296 3.60 4.74 -32.17
C ARG A 296 3.10 4.29 -30.80
N TYR A 297 3.63 4.88 -29.70
CA TYR A 297 3.10 4.63 -28.34
C TYR A 297 1.63 5.05 -28.21
N ARG A 298 1.27 6.23 -28.71
CA ARG A 298 -0.10 6.73 -28.69
C ARG A 298 -1.04 5.82 -29.45
N ALA A 299 -0.74 5.54 -30.71
CA ALA A 299 -1.60 4.72 -31.57
C ALA A 299 -1.80 3.30 -31.01
N ALA A 300 -0.71 2.65 -30.56
CA ALA A 300 -0.83 1.32 -29.95
C ALA A 300 -1.66 1.37 -28.66
N THR A 301 -1.48 2.39 -27.81
CA THR A 301 -2.26 2.53 -26.58
C THR A 301 -3.75 2.73 -26.87
N GLU A 302 -4.12 3.60 -27.80
CA GLU A 302 -5.51 3.83 -28.22
C GLU A 302 -6.17 2.54 -28.74
N ILE A 303 -5.49 1.84 -29.64
CA ILE A 303 -6.03 0.62 -30.29
C ILE A 303 -6.19 -0.51 -29.26
N VAL A 304 -5.18 -0.77 -28.45
CA VAL A 304 -5.21 -1.86 -27.44
C VAL A 304 -6.26 -1.59 -26.36
N LEU A 305 -6.42 -0.34 -25.92
CA LEU A 305 -7.43 -0.01 -24.91
C LEU A 305 -8.87 -0.10 -25.47
N ALA A 306 -9.06 0.01 -26.78
CA ALA A 306 -10.37 -0.16 -27.42
C ALA A 306 -10.81 -1.63 -27.48
N ASP A 307 -9.90 -2.60 -27.37
CA ASP A 307 -10.19 -4.05 -27.44
C ASP A 307 -10.96 -4.53 -26.20
N ASP A 308 -12.15 -5.08 -26.39
CA ASP A 308 -13.00 -5.55 -25.28
C ASP A 308 -12.40 -6.72 -24.48
N ASN A 309 -11.47 -7.48 -25.07
CA ASN A 309 -10.76 -8.56 -24.37
C ASN A 309 -9.65 -8.06 -23.45
N VAL A 310 -9.37 -6.76 -23.39
CA VAL A 310 -8.35 -6.16 -22.53
C VAL A 310 -9.00 -5.56 -21.29
N ASP A 311 -8.61 -6.04 -20.09
CA ASP A 311 -9.09 -5.53 -18.82
C ASP A 311 -8.15 -4.48 -18.19
N GLY A 312 -6.89 -4.47 -18.60
CA GLY A 312 -5.87 -3.52 -18.15
C GLY A 312 -4.66 -3.53 -19.09
N LEU A 313 -3.90 -2.44 -19.09
CA LEU A 313 -2.74 -2.26 -19.96
C LEU A 313 -1.48 -1.98 -19.11
N LEU A 314 -0.39 -2.66 -19.45
CA LEU A 314 0.96 -2.36 -18.99
C LEU A 314 1.78 -1.81 -20.16
N VAL A 315 2.27 -0.59 -20.04
CA VAL A 315 3.15 0.03 -21.04
C VAL A 315 4.58 0.03 -20.53
N LEU A 316 5.49 -0.58 -21.30
CA LEU A 316 6.91 -0.66 -20.99
C LEU A 316 7.70 0.29 -21.90
N CYS A 317 8.63 1.01 -21.32
CA CYS A 317 9.58 1.83 -22.07
C CYS A 317 11.02 1.55 -21.62
N THR A 318 11.86 1.20 -22.59
CA THR A 318 13.31 1.11 -22.42
C THR A 318 13.98 2.26 -23.16
N PRO A 319 14.95 2.98 -22.57
CA PRO A 319 15.60 4.13 -23.19
C PRO A 319 16.62 3.68 -24.22
N GLN A 320 16.17 3.41 -25.42
CA GLN A 320 17.05 3.06 -26.56
C GLN A 320 17.55 4.33 -27.26
N GLY A 321 18.51 4.18 -28.17
CA GLY A 321 19.20 5.32 -28.78
C GLY A 321 18.30 6.30 -29.55
N PHE A 322 17.13 5.84 -30.03
CA PHE A 322 16.15 6.65 -30.75
C PHE A 322 14.88 6.95 -29.94
N THR A 323 14.83 6.52 -28.69
CA THR A 323 13.66 6.69 -27.82
C THR A 323 13.78 8.01 -27.05
N ASP A 324 12.76 8.85 -27.12
CA ASP A 324 12.54 9.96 -26.18
C ASP A 324 11.52 9.51 -25.11
N PRO A 325 11.97 9.13 -23.90
CA PRO A 325 11.07 8.61 -22.89
C PRO A 325 10.02 9.61 -22.38
N ALA A 326 10.32 10.93 -22.44
CA ALA A 326 9.36 11.94 -22.03
C ALA A 326 8.25 12.12 -23.07
N ALA A 327 8.61 12.18 -24.35
CA ALA A 327 7.65 12.21 -25.45
C ALA A 327 6.79 10.94 -25.50
N CYS A 328 7.39 9.77 -25.28
CA CYS A 328 6.64 8.49 -25.20
C CYS A 328 5.66 8.45 -24.01
N ALA A 329 6.04 8.99 -22.85
CA ALA A 329 5.17 9.11 -21.69
C ALA A 329 3.97 10.02 -21.96
N GLN A 330 4.21 11.21 -22.53
CA GLN A 330 3.15 12.13 -22.89
C GLN A 330 2.18 11.51 -23.90
N ALA A 331 2.71 10.89 -24.93
CA ALA A 331 1.92 10.22 -25.96
C ALA A 331 1.12 9.03 -25.43
N THR A 332 1.67 8.28 -24.47
CA THR A 332 0.92 7.22 -23.77
C THR A 332 -0.28 7.79 -23.02
N ILE A 333 -0.10 8.90 -22.27
CA ILE A 333 -1.20 9.59 -21.57
C ILE A 333 -2.28 10.05 -22.55
N GLU A 334 -1.88 10.63 -23.69
CA GLU A 334 -2.82 11.04 -24.74
C GLU A 334 -3.60 9.86 -25.32
N GLY A 335 -2.94 8.71 -25.51
CA GLY A 335 -3.56 7.48 -26.01
C GLY A 335 -4.53 6.81 -25.02
N ILE A 336 -4.43 7.08 -23.72
CA ILE A 336 -5.39 6.60 -22.73
C ILE A 336 -6.77 7.23 -22.94
N GLY A 337 -6.82 8.49 -23.33
CA GLY A 337 -8.06 9.18 -23.60
C GLY A 337 -9.06 9.10 -22.44
N SER A 338 -10.34 8.81 -22.75
CA SER A 338 -11.41 8.65 -21.77
C SER A 338 -11.77 7.21 -21.45
N VAL A 339 -10.98 6.24 -21.90
CA VAL A 339 -11.25 4.81 -21.68
C VAL A 339 -11.05 4.47 -20.20
N GLY A 340 -12.06 3.89 -19.57
CA GLY A 340 -12.07 3.60 -18.13
C GLY A 340 -11.26 2.36 -17.72
N LYS A 341 -10.37 1.83 -18.56
CA LYS A 341 -9.49 0.70 -18.26
C LYS A 341 -8.21 1.20 -17.58
N PRO A 342 -7.71 0.51 -16.54
CA PRO A 342 -6.49 0.90 -15.84
C PRO A 342 -5.25 0.74 -16.74
N VAL A 343 -4.39 1.74 -16.72
CA VAL A 343 -3.09 1.71 -17.37
C VAL A 343 -2.00 1.86 -16.33
N LEU A 344 -1.03 0.97 -16.38
CA LEU A 344 0.19 0.99 -15.59
C LEU A 344 1.38 1.20 -16.52
N ALA A 345 2.41 1.87 -16.05
CA ALA A 345 3.60 2.13 -16.84
C ALA A 345 4.87 1.61 -16.12
N SER A 346 5.81 1.08 -16.88
CA SER A 346 7.16 0.80 -16.38
C SER A 346 8.19 1.44 -17.32
N TRP A 347 8.78 2.56 -16.85
CA TRP A 347 9.87 3.25 -17.52
C TRP A 347 11.19 2.75 -16.94
N MET A 348 11.76 1.76 -17.63
CA MET A 348 12.90 0.97 -17.17
C MET A 348 14.21 1.75 -17.37
N GLY A 349 14.88 2.08 -16.30
CA GLY A 349 16.13 2.85 -16.33
C GLY A 349 16.25 3.80 -15.13
N ALA A 350 17.20 4.72 -15.18
CA ALA A 350 17.42 5.69 -14.12
C ALA A 350 17.27 7.14 -14.65
N SER A 351 18.37 7.83 -14.90
CA SER A 351 18.36 9.25 -15.31
C SER A 351 17.71 9.48 -16.68
N LEU A 352 17.89 8.55 -17.63
CA LEU A 352 17.36 8.69 -18.99
C LEU A 352 15.82 8.68 -19.04
N VAL A 353 15.18 8.07 -18.08
CA VAL A 353 13.72 7.95 -18.02
C VAL A 353 13.07 8.81 -16.92
N ALA A 354 13.87 9.59 -16.20
CA ALA A 354 13.39 10.36 -15.04
C ALA A 354 12.32 11.40 -15.42
N GLU A 355 12.53 12.10 -16.53
CA GLU A 355 11.57 13.08 -17.06
C GLU A 355 10.27 12.40 -17.50
N GLY A 356 10.35 11.28 -18.20
CA GLY A 356 9.18 10.51 -18.60
C GLY A 356 8.36 10.00 -17.39
N ARG A 357 9.01 9.58 -16.33
CA ARG A 357 8.32 9.23 -15.07
C ARG A 357 7.61 10.43 -14.45
N GLN A 358 8.22 11.61 -14.48
CA GLN A 358 7.59 12.81 -13.98
C GLN A 358 6.34 13.19 -14.81
N VAL A 359 6.41 13.02 -16.13
CA VAL A 359 5.27 13.20 -17.04
C VAL A 359 4.14 12.23 -16.67
N LEU A 360 4.44 10.93 -16.49
CA LEU A 360 3.44 9.92 -16.07
C LEU A 360 2.83 10.27 -14.71
N ALA A 361 3.65 10.68 -13.74
CA ALA A 361 3.18 11.09 -12.41
C ALA A 361 2.18 12.26 -12.51
N ASN A 362 2.52 13.28 -13.28
CA ASN A 362 1.67 14.47 -13.50
C ASN A 362 0.36 14.09 -14.23
N GLY A 363 0.41 13.09 -15.11
CA GLY A 363 -0.75 12.54 -15.82
C GLY A 363 -1.57 11.55 -14.97
N GLY A 364 -1.18 11.28 -13.72
CA GLY A 364 -1.88 10.35 -12.83
C GLY A 364 -1.74 8.87 -13.21
N VAL A 365 -0.78 8.51 -14.06
CA VAL A 365 -0.50 7.12 -14.46
C VAL A 365 0.45 6.48 -13.45
N PRO A 366 0.03 5.40 -12.75
CA PRO A 366 0.90 4.65 -11.87
C PRO A 366 2.09 4.10 -12.65
N HIS A 367 3.30 4.37 -12.17
CA HIS A 367 4.51 4.00 -12.89
C HIS A 367 5.58 3.42 -11.96
N PHE A 368 6.41 2.54 -12.55
CA PHE A 368 7.42 1.76 -11.86
C PHE A 368 8.76 1.77 -12.63
N MET A 369 9.78 1.26 -11.93
CA MET A 369 11.07 0.95 -12.56
C MET A 369 11.06 -0.42 -13.19
#